data_627e6be4f011c30724b240c828678e42
#
_entry.id   627e6be4f011c30724b240c828678e42
#
_cell.length_a   1.000
_cell.length_b   1.000
_cell.length_c   1.000
_cell.angle_alpha   90.00
_cell.angle_beta   90.00
_cell.angle_gamma   90.00
#
_symmetry.space_group_name_H-M   'P 1'
#
loop_
_entity.id
_entity.type
_entity.pdbx_description
1 polymer ?
#
loop_
_entity_poly.entity_id
_entity_poly.type
_entity_poly.pdbx_seq_one_letter_code
_entity_poly.pdbx_strand_id
1 'polypeptide(L)'
;MKIFYILFILGLWSCTAASQTVVSVDAKQIINEGYIGNGAQWDPYQLDYGKGRLNISEADWKKMYDRLDFMRPQFIRVMTNTTSVMQDGVLYPERGLEHLSHILDYCQSRDVTVMFGDWRGVMVDARKEVIREKNLSAAAEYVRFLIEEKGYSCIKYYNLVNEPNGYWSSTDGKYSLWARAIRFFYGELQKNKLAGKLSVVGPDAAIWTADEAWWVDIFATHLKDEIGLYDIHTYPSKITVNSGEYTDIIRAYKQAVPAGRKIVMGEIGFKFVEPADSVYQRENLRRAAAKPYASMDDSQMFVYDFMYGTDMADALFQTVNAGYSGSVVWMLDDAMHAKEAPDKLKVWGFWNIFGEEYFGTEEEEVRPWFYAWSL
;
A
#
# COMPACT_ATOMS: atom_id res chain seq x y z
N MET A 1 -77.30 33.70 17.38
CA MET A 1 -76.68 32.98 16.25
C MET A 1 -75.15 33.09 16.36
N LYS A 2 -74.49 32.03 16.85
CA LYS A 2 -73.00 31.99 16.99
C LYS A 2 -72.52 31.10 15.89
N ILE A 3 -71.70 31.70 14.99
CA ILE A 3 -71.03 31.01 13.90
C ILE A 3 -69.71 30.47 14.41
N PHE A 4 -69.55 29.14 14.42
CA PHE A 4 -68.27 28.49 14.72
C PHE A 4 -67.45 28.36 13.40
N TYR A 5 -66.26 28.94 13.35
CA TYR A 5 -65.29 28.71 12.32
C TYR A 5 -64.42 27.50 12.74
N ILE A 6 -64.48 26.42 11.97
CA ILE A 6 -63.57 25.29 12.08
C ILE A 6 -62.41 25.55 11.13
N LEU A 7 -61.23 25.80 11.69
CA LEU A 7 -59.99 25.84 10.95
C LEU A 7 -59.48 24.40 10.71
N PHE A 8 -59.51 24.00 9.45
CA PHE A 8 -58.85 22.76 9.01
C PHE A 8 -57.34 23.08 8.80
N ILE A 9 -56.49 22.59 9.69
CA ILE A 9 -55.01 22.61 9.49
C ILE A 9 -54.68 21.34 8.70
N LEU A 10 -54.46 21.49 7.38
CA LEU A 10 -53.87 20.49 6.54
C LEU A 10 -52.35 20.44 6.84
N GLY A 11 -51.93 19.50 7.65
CA GLY A 11 -50.53 19.16 7.82
C GLY A 11 -50.01 18.53 6.53
N LEU A 12 -49.23 19.30 5.77
CA LEU A 12 -48.40 18.77 4.67
C LEU A 12 -47.27 17.94 5.29
N TRP A 13 -47.46 16.64 5.37
CA TRP A 13 -46.36 15.71 5.54
C TRP A 13 -45.61 15.67 4.20
N SER A 14 -44.51 16.43 4.11
CA SER A 14 -43.50 16.21 3.10
C SER A 14 -42.80 14.87 3.40
N CYS A 15 -43.28 13.80 2.77
CA CYS A 15 -42.47 12.60 2.61
C CYS A 15 -41.27 12.98 1.75
N THR A 16 -40.11 13.20 2.36
CA THR A 16 -38.85 13.14 1.65
C THR A 16 -38.70 11.70 1.21
N ALA A 17 -39.04 11.42 -0.05
CA ALA A 17 -38.68 10.16 -0.67
C ALA A 17 -37.16 10.09 -0.65
N ALA A 18 -36.60 9.26 0.24
CA ALA A 18 -35.20 8.90 0.15
C ALA A 18 -35.01 8.29 -1.25
N SER A 19 -34.29 8.99 -2.13
CA SER A 19 -33.96 8.43 -3.43
C SER A 19 -33.07 7.21 -3.20
N GLN A 20 -33.61 6.03 -3.44
CA GLN A 20 -32.84 4.81 -3.37
C GLN A 20 -31.90 4.80 -4.58
N THR A 21 -30.59 4.85 -4.30
CA THR A 21 -29.58 4.66 -5.36
C THR A 21 -29.59 3.20 -5.76
N VAL A 22 -29.88 2.93 -7.02
CA VAL A 22 -29.85 1.58 -7.58
C VAL A 22 -28.49 1.38 -8.23
N VAL A 23 -27.75 0.41 -7.76
CA VAL A 23 -26.47 -0.03 -8.38
C VAL A 23 -26.76 -1.28 -9.20
N SER A 24 -26.45 -1.20 -10.50
CA SER A 24 -26.57 -2.34 -11.42
C SER A 24 -25.19 -2.93 -11.69
N VAL A 25 -25.05 -4.25 -11.49
CA VAL A 25 -23.84 -5.00 -11.81
C VAL A 25 -24.11 -5.93 -12.99
N ASP A 26 -23.37 -5.78 -14.08
CA ASP A 26 -23.43 -6.69 -15.21
C ASP A 26 -22.16 -7.55 -15.25
N ALA A 27 -22.26 -8.76 -14.74
CA ALA A 27 -21.15 -9.72 -14.71
C ALA A 27 -20.67 -10.20 -16.10
N LYS A 28 -21.36 -9.82 -17.18
CA LYS A 28 -20.96 -10.13 -18.55
C LYS A 28 -20.05 -9.06 -19.17
N GLN A 29 -20.01 -7.88 -18.56
CA GLN A 29 -19.13 -6.78 -18.98
C GLN A 29 -17.88 -6.76 -18.11
N ILE A 30 -16.84 -7.45 -18.55
CA ILE A 30 -15.54 -7.47 -17.90
C ILE A 30 -14.78 -6.22 -18.33
N ILE A 31 -14.53 -5.29 -17.39
CA ILE A 31 -13.79 -4.04 -17.65
C ILE A 31 -12.28 -4.29 -17.58
N ASN A 32 -11.82 -5.19 -16.72
CA ASN A 32 -10.41 -5.44 -16.50
C ASN A 32 -10.13 -6.95 -16.42
N GLU A 33 -9.70 -7.52 -17.55
CA GLU A 33 -9.32 -8.93 -17.60
C GLU A 33 -8.00 -9.17 -16.86
N GLY A 34 -7.98 -10.20 -16.01
CA GLY A 34 -6.78 -10.57 -15.24
C GLY A 34 -6.47 -9.59 -14.11
N TYR A 35 -7.53 -9.06 -13.45
CA TYR A 35 -7.39 -8.32 -12.22
C TYR A 35 -6.62 -9.13 -11.17
N ILE A 36 -5.58 -8.53 -10.56
CA ILE A 36 -4.74 -9.20 -9.57
C ILE A 36 -5.43 -9.16 -8.20
N GLY A 37 -5.99 -8.03 -7.83
CA GLY A 37 -6.74 -7.87 -6.60
C GLY A 37 -6.45 -6.58 -5.85
N ASN A 38 -7.19 -6.40 -4.75
CA ASN A 38 -6.99 -5.33 -3.78
C ASN A 38 -6.45 -5.90 -2.48
N GLY A 39 -5.77 -5.06 -1.72
CA GLY A 39 -5.27 -5.39 -0.40
C GLY A 39 -4.52 -4.25 0.25
N ALA A 40 -3.55 -4.57 1.08
CA ALA A 40 -2.84 -3.60 1.88
C ALA A 40 -1.35 -3.90 1.96
N GLN A 41 -0.56 -2.90 2.35
CA GLN A 41 0.80 -3.11 2.81
C GLN A 41 0.76 -3.86 4.14
N TRP A 42 1.48 -4.98 4.25
CA TRP A 42 1.58 -5.78 5.46
C TRP A 42 3.01 -6.29 5.65
N ASP A 43 3.81 -5.57 6.42
CA ASP A 43 5.21 -5.88 6.66
C ASP A 43 5.42 -6.66 7.95
N PRO A 44 6.58 -7.32 8.10
CA PRO A 44 7.02 -7.83 9.40
C PRO A 44 7.08 -6.72 10.45
N TYR A 45 6.58 -6.99 11.64
CA TYR A 45 6.41 -6.01 12.71
C TYR A 45 7.73 -5.55 13.29
N GLN A 46 7.82 -4.25 13.60
CA GLN A 46 8.90 -3.71 14.39
C GLN A 46 8.59 -3.91 15.88
N LEU A 47 9.44 -4.63 16.57
CA LEU A 47 9.17 -5.05 17.95
C LEU A 47 9.81 -4.17 19.01
N ASP A 48 10.46 -3.07 18.64
CA ASP A 48 11.07 -2.14 19.57
C ASP A 48 10.48 -0.74 19.41
N TYR A 49 9.60 -0.37 20.34
CA TYR A 49 9.00 0.96 20.45
C TYR A 49 9.59 1.76 21.63
N GLY A 50 10.84 1.47 22.04
CA GLY A 50 11.43 2.06 23.23
C GLY A 50 10.86 1.49 24.53
N LYS A 51 10.05 0.44 24.45
CA LYS A 51 9.44 -0.30 25.56
C LYS A 51 10.13 -1.64 25.82
N GLY A 52 11.23 -1.91 25.13
CA GLY A 52 11.83 -3.23 25.02
C GLY A 52 11.20 -4.03 23.88
N ARG A 53 11.64 -5.27 23.74
CA ARG A 53 11.12 -6.14 22.67
C ARG A 53 9.66 -6.52 22.96
N LEU A 54 8.79 -6.16 22.04
CA LEU A 54 7.40 -6.59 22.03
C LEU A 54 7.27 -7.91 21.29
N ASN A 55 6.30 -8.74 21.67
CA ASN A 55 5.98 -9.97 20.96
C ASN A 55 4.51 -9.94 20.56
N ILE A 56 4.23 -10.33 19.33
CA ILE A 56 2.87 -10.58 18.90
C ILE A 56 2.45 -11.93 19.44
N SER A 57 1.36 -11.98 20.19
CA SER A 57 0.83 -13.22 20.71
C SER A 57 0.11 -14.03 19.62
N GLU A 58 -0.09 -15.32 19.87
CA GLU A 58 -0.92 -16.17 18.99
C GLU A 58 -2.38 -15.67 18.91
N ALA A 59 -2.87 -15.02 19.96
CA ALA A 59 -4.19 -14.40 19.96
C ALA A 59 -4.26 -13.19 19.01
N ASP A 60 -3.20 -12.38 18.96
CA ASP A 60 -3.10 -11.24 18.05
C ASP A 60 -2.96 -11.70 16.60
N TRP A 61 -2.13 -12.70 16.33
CA TRP A 61 -2.05 -13.31 14.99
C TRP A 61 -3.41 -13.83 14.55
N LYS A 62 -4.13 -14.53 15.42
CA LYS A 62 -5.48 -15.01 15.13
C LYS A 62 -6.45 -13.84 14.86
N LYS A 63 -6.40 -12.79 15.67
CA LYS A 63 -7.22 -11.57 15.49
C LYS A 63 -6.96 -10.92 14.14
N MET A 64 -5.69 -10.80 13.73
CA MET A 64 -5.32 -10.28 12.40
C MET A 64 -5.85 -11.19 11.27
N TYR A 65 -5.71 -12.50 11.40
CA TYR A 65 -6.22 -13.44 10.38
C TYR A 65 -7.73 -13.38 10.25
N ASP A 66 -8.47 -13.31 11.37
CA ASP A 66 -9.94 -13.18 11.35
C ASP A 66 -10.37 -11.89 10.63
N ARG A 67 -9.64 -10.77 10.83
CA ARG A 67 -9.87 -9.50 10.14
C ARG A 67 -9.55 -9.60 8.65
N LEU A 68 -8.44 -10.21 8.31
CA LEU A 68 -8.05 -10.42 6.92
C LEU A 68 -8.99 -11.41 6.21
N ASP A 69 -9.47 -12.45 6.88
CA ASP A 69 -10.48 -13.36 6.34
C ASP A 69 -11.83 -12.66 6.07
N PHE A 70 -12.14 -11.60 6.85
CA PHE A 70 -13.26 -10.71 6.55
C PHE A 70 -12.98 -9.81 5.35
N MET A 71 -11.80 -9.18 5.30
CA MET A 71 -11.39 -8.30 4.19
C MET A 71 -11.22 -9.05 2.86
N ARG A 72 -10.76 -10.29 2.90
CA ARG A 72 -10.47 -11.15 1.73
C ARG A 72 -9.53 -10.49 0.72
N PRO A 73 -8.34 -10.01 1.14
CA PRO A 73 -7.38 -9.43 0.22
C PRO A 73 -6.95 -10.48 -0.81
N GLN A 74 -6.78 -10.06 -2.05
CA GLN A 74 -6.22 -10.90 -3.12
C GLN A 74 -4.77 -10.54 -3.43
N PHE A 75 -4.33 -9.34 -3.01
CA PHE A 75 -3.02 -8.79 -3.31
C PHE A 75 -2.45 -8.08 -2.08
N ILE A 76 -1.31 -8.53 -1.60
CA ILE A 76 -0.60 -7.95 -0.43
C ILE A 76 0.80 -7.53 -0.87
N ARG A 77 1.22 -6.34 -0.45
CA ARG A 77 2.61 -5.91 -0.56
C ARG A 77 3.32 -6.15 0.75
N VAL A 78 4.47 -6.83 0.70
CA VAL A 78 5.30 -7.18 1.86
C VAL A 78 6.71 -6.68 1.63
N MET A 79 7.15 -5.73 2.43
CA MET A 79 8.49 -5.16 2.30
C MET A 79 9.34 -5.52 3.50
N THR A 80 10.58 -5.89 3.24
CA THR A 80 11.56 -6.26 4.27
C THR A 80 12.83 -5.44 4.15
N ASN A 81 13.88 -5.86 4.83
CA ASN A 81 15.23 -5.33 4.66
C ASN A 81 16.20 -6.51 4.55
N THR A 82 16.56 -6.92 3.35
CA THR A 82 17.50 -8.03 3.13
C THR A 82 18.78 -7.88 3.93
N THR A 83 19.28 -6.65 4.08
CA THR A 83 20.52 -6.41 4.85
C THR A 83 20.35 -6.63 6.35
N SER A 84 19.13 -6.65 6.89
CA SER A 84 18.90 -6.98 8.31
C SER A 84 19.16 -8.46 8.62
N VAL A 85 19.08 -9.30 7.62
CA VAL A 85 19.39 -10.75 7.71
C VAL A 85 20.78 -11.09 7.18
N MET A 86 21.64 -10.08 6.95
CA MET A 86 23.05 -10.24 6.60
C MET A 86 23.94 -9.90 7.79
N GLN A 87 25.05 -10.63 7.91
CA GLN A 87 26.13 -10.33 8.85
C GLN A 87 27.48 -10.56 8.17
N ASP A 88 28.37 -9.56 8.21
CA ASP A 88 29.70 -9.62 7.58
C ASP A 88 29.66 -9.99 6.09
N GLY A 89 28.59 -9.57 5.40
CA GLY A 89 28.37 -9.86 3.99
C GLY A 89 27.88 -11.28 3.68
N VAL A 90 27.50 -12.05 4.72
CA VAL A 90 26.89 -13.39 4.62
C VAL A 90 25.40 -13.28 4.91
N LEU A 91 24.59 -13.92 4.09
CA LEU A 91 23.15 -14.00 4.26
C LEU A 91 22.78 -15.10 5.27
N TYR A 92 21.90 -14.79 6.23
CA TYR A 92 21.30 -15.71 7.19
C TYR A 92 19.77 -15.64 7.08
N PRO A 93 19.17 -16.25 6.07
CA PRO A 93 17.79 -15.98 5.69
C PRO A 93 16.78 -16.40 6.75
N GLU A 94 17.09 -17.42 7.57
CA GLU A 94 16.21 -17.87 8.67
C GLU A 94 15.94 -16.77 9.71
N ARG A 95 16.85 -15.79 9.85
CA ARG A 95 16.69 -14.72 10.83
C ARG A 95 15.54 -13.76 10.51
N GLY A 96 15.08 -13.74 9.26
CA GLY A 96 13.96 -12.90 8.82
C GLY A 96 12.58 -13.54 8.98
N LEU A 97 12.52 -14.80 9.40
CA LEU A 97 11.27 -15.56 9.34
C LEU A 97 10.30 -15.33 10.50
N GLU A 98 10.75 -14.76 11.62
CA GLU A 98 9.96 -14.69 12.85
C GLU A 98 8.51 -14.20 12.63
N HIS A 99 8.31 -13.06 11.96
CA HIS A 99 6.98 -12.56 11.61
C HIS A 99 6.64 -12.81 10.14
N LEU A 100 7.65 -12.85 9.30
CA LEU A 100 7.45 -13.01 7.86
C LEU A 100 6.78 -14.34 7.53
N SER A 101 7.11 -15.42 8.26
CA SER A 101 6.45 -16.71 8.07
C SER A 101 4.95 -16.64 8.33
N HIS A 102 4.51 -15.98 9.41
CA HIS A 102 3.08 -15.80 9.71
C HIS A 102 2.34 -15.09 8.58
N ILE A 103 2.96 -14.04 8.01
CA ILE A 103 2.39 -13.28 6.88
C ILE A 103 2.30 -14.16 5.62
N LEU A 104 3.40 -14.83 5.28
CA LEU A 104 3.47 -15.63 4.06
C LEU A 104 2.64 -16.92 4.16
N ASP A 105 2.55 -17.55 5.35
CA ASP A 105 1.68 -18.71 5.61
C ASP A 105 0.21 -18.33 5.43
N TYR A 106 -0.20 -17.16 5.95
CA TYR A 106 -1.54 -16.62 5.70
C TYR A 106 -1.78 -16.46 4.19
N CYS A 107 -0.90 -15.73 3.51
CA CYS A 107 -1.05 -15.47 2.07
C CYS A 107 -1.06 -16.76 1.26
N GLN A 108 -0.15 -17.70 1.54
CA GLN A 108 -0.06 -18.99 0.85
C GLN A 108 -1.33 -19.83 1.06
N SER A 109 -1.87 -19.87 2.28
CA SER A 109 -3.04 -20.70 2.59
C SER A 109 -4.36 -20.15 2.04
N ARG A 110 -4.43 -18.86 1.66
CA ARG A 110 -5.60 -18.18 1.11
C ARG A 110 -5.47 -17.79 -0.35
N ASP A 111 -4.42 -18.27 -1.02
CA ASP A 111 -4.12 -17.96 -2.43
C ASP A 111 -3.99 -16.43 -2.69
N VAL A 112 -3.43 -15.71 -1.72
CA VAL A 112 -3.17 -14.27 -1.84
C VAL A 112 -1.88 -14.04 -2.60
N THR A 113 -1.92 -13.25 -3.64
CA THR A 113 -0.72 -12.85 -4.39
C THR A 113 0.13 -11.88 -3.58
N VAL A 114 1.42 -12.14 -3.47
CA VAL A 114 2.36 -11.28 -2.75
C VAL A 114 3.30 -10.55 -3.71
N MET A 115 3.36 -9.24 -3.55
CA MET A 115 4.44 -8.39 -4.03
C MET A 115 5.43 -8.18 -2.88
N PHE A 116 6.56 -8.88 -2.97
CA PHE A 116 7.62 -8.85 -1.98
C PHE A 116 8.70 -7.83 -2.34
N GLY A 117 9.42 -7.26 -1.38
CA GLY A 117 10.48 -6.31 -1.72
C GLY A 117 11.34 -5.83 -0.57
N ASP A 118 12.16 -4.81 -0.87
CA ASP A 118 13.09 -4.19 0.06
C ASP A 118 12.79 -2.72 0.33
N TRP A 119 12.64 -2.36 1.62
CA TRP A 119 12.39 -0.99 2.06
C TRP A 119 13.60 -0.08 1.92
N ARG A 120 14.71 -0.50 2.51
CA ARG A 120 15.89 0.34 2.58
C ARG A 120 16.78 0.08 1.37
N GLY A 121 16.88 1.08 0.56
CA GLY A 121 17.71 1.10 -0.61
C GLY A 121 19.19 0.98 -0.35
N VAL A 122 19.58 -0.06 0.32
CA VAL A 122 20.97 -0.51 0.42
C VAL A 122 21.45 -1.21 -0.86
N MET A 123 20.59 -1.24 -1.88
CA MET A 123 20.88 -1.82 -3.19
C MET A 123 21.74 -0.92 -4.07
N VAL A 124 21.72 0.37 -3.80
CA VAL A 124 22.48 1.39 -4.54
C VAL A 124 23.10 2.42 -3.60
N ASP A 125 24.06 3.18 -4.12
CA ASP A 125 24.66 4.33 -3.45
C ASP A 125 24.66 5.51 -4.44
N ALA A 126 23.66 6.38 -4.30
CA ALA A 126 23.47 7.50 -5.22
C ALA A 126 24.61 8.53 -5.16
N ARG A 127 25.28 8.69 -4.01
CA ARG A 127 26.41 9.62 -3.87
C ARG A 127 27.63 9.15 -4.65
N LYS A 128 27.86 7.84 -4.70
CA LYS A 128 28.95 7.22 -5.44
C LYS A 128 28.53 6.76 -6.84
N GLU A 129 27.27 6.84 -7.16
CA GLU A 129 26.66 6.36 -8.40
C GLU A 129 26.96 4.88 -8.71
N VAL A 130 26.99 4.05 -7.67
CA VAL A 130 27.27 2.61 -7.80
C VAL A 130 26.10 1.75 -7.34
N ILE A 131 25.93 0.60 -7.96
CA ILE A 131 25.08 -0.47 -7.47
C ILE A 131 25.86 -1.31 -6.45
N ARG A 132 25.16 -1.87 -5.46
CA ARG A 132 25.76 -2.72 -4.43
C ARG A 132 25.50 -4.18 -4.79
N GLU A 133 26.32 -4.72 -5.68
CA GLU A 133 26.15 -6.05 -6.25
C GLU A 133 25.95 -7.14 -5.20
N LYS A 134 26.72 -7.12 -4.10
CA LYS A 134 26.56 -8.07 -3.00
C LYS A 134 25.15 -8.05 -2.40
N ASN A 135 24.58 -6.87 -2.20
CA ASN A 135 23.24 -6.75 -1.61
C ASN A 135 22.17 -7.20 -2.61
N LEU A 136 22.35 -6.87 -3.90
CA LEU A 136 21.48 -7.31 -4.98
C LEU A 136 21.47 -8.83 -5.12
N SER A 137 22.66 -9.47 -5.08
CA SER A 137 22.76 -10.94 -5.10
C SER A 137 22.14 -11.55 -3.84
N ALA A 138 22.34 -10.95 -2.66
CA ALA A 138 21.73 -11.42 -1.43
C ALA A 138 20.20 -11.32 -1.46
N ALA A 139 19.63 -10.26 -2.05
CA ALA A 139 18.19 -10.12 -2.21
C ALA A 139 17.62 -11.22 -3.14
N ALA A 140 18.30 -11.52 -4.24
CA ALA A 140 17.91 -12.61 -5.13
C ALA A 140 18.00 -13.99 -4.45
N GLU A 141 19.03 -14.20 -3.65
CA GLU A 141 19.21 -15.43 -2.85
C GLU A 141 18.16 -15.56 -1.74
N TYR A 142 17.83 -14.44 -1.07
CA TYR A 142 16.80 -14.43 -0.03
C TYR A 142 15.41 -14.79 -0.58
N VAL A 143 15.02 -14.17 -1.68
CA VAL A 143 13.73 -14.50 -2.29
C VAL A 143 13.74 -15.92 -2.87
N ARG A 144 14.88 -16.43 -3.38
CA ARG A 144 15.03 -17.84 -3.77
C ARG A 144 14.79 -18.78 -2.59
N PHE A 145 15.41 -18.50 -1.46
CA PHE A 145 15.20 -19.25 -0.21
C PHE A 145 13.71 -19.30 0.17
N LEU A 146 13.02 -18.16 0.15
CA LEU A 146 11.59 -18.10 0.48
C LEU A 146 10.74 -18.93 -0.50
N ILE A 147 11.00 -18.85 -1.79
CA ILE A 147 10.20 -19.55 -2.82
C ILE A 147 10.56 -21.03 -2.91
N GLU A 148 11.86 -21.38 -2.98
CA GLU A 148 12.31 -22.74 -3.31
C GLU A 148 12.51 -23.62 -2.06
N GLU A 149 12.97 -23.06 -0.95
CA GLU A 149 13.25 -23.83 0.25
C GLU A 149 12.11 -23.79 1.25
N LYS A 150 11.41 -22.65 1.37
CA LYS A 150 10.24 -22.52 2.25
C LYS A 150 8.91 -22.80 1.53
N GLY A 151 8.89 -22.80 0.21
CA GLY A 151 7.71 -23.15 -0.59
C GLY A 151 6.68 -22.04 -0.76
N TYR A 152 7.05 -20.76 -0.51
CA TYR A 152 6.14 -19.61 -0.63
C TYR A 152 5.88 -19.22 -2.09
N SER A 153 5.11 -20.03 -2.78
CA SER A 153 4.72 -19.80 -4.17
C SER A 153 3.74 -18.63 -4.35
N CYS A 154 3.19 -18.08 -3.26
CA CYS A 154 2.39 -16.86 -3.26
C CYS A 154 3.20 -15.63 -3.66
N ILE A 155 4.54 -15.62 -3.48
CA ILE A 155 5.42 -14.53 -3.90
C ILE A 155 5.52 -14.57 -5.43
N LYS A 156 4.86 -13.62 -6.11
CA LYS A 156 4.82 -13.52 -7.59
C LYS A 156 5.59 -12.34 -8.14
N TYR A 157 5.76 -11.30 -7.32
CA TYR A 157 6.31 -10.03 -7.72
C TYR A 157 7.38 -9.59 -6.73
N TYR A 158 8.41 -8.87 -7.25
CA TYR A 158 9.50 -8.32 -6.42
C TYR A 158 9.73 -6.85 -6.72
N ASN A 159 9.61 -6.02 -5.69
CA ASN A 159 9.96 -4.61 -5.70
C ASN A 159 11.38 -4.42 -5.14
N LEU A 160 12.30 -3.91 -5.96
CA LEU A 160 13.71 -3.81 -5.57
C LEU A 160 14.05 -2.55 -4.79
N VAL A 161 13.42 -1.43 -5.12
CA VAL A 161 13.68 -0.11 -4.51
C VAL A 161 12.37 0.66 -4.42
N ASN A 162 11.97 1.01 -3.21
CA ASN A 162 10.81 1.84 -2.99
C ASN A 162 11.02 3.27 -3.52
N GLU A 163 10.09 3.76 -4.35
CA GLU A 163 9.99 5.12 -4.87
C GLU A 163 11.29 5.68 -5.46
N PRO A 164 11.91 5.01 -6.46
CA PRO A 164 13.23 5.36 -6.95
C PRO A 164 13.31 6.74 -7.62
N ASN A 165 12.19 7.36 -7.95
CA ASN A 165 12.11 8.71 -8.50
C ASN A 165 12.23 9.81 -7.43
N GLY A 166 12.09 9.48 -6.14
CA GLY A 166 12.15 10.44 -5.04
C GLY A 166 13.58 10.74 -4.58
N TYR A 167 13.82 11.98 -4.14
CA TYR A 167 15.09 12.39 -3.49
C TYR A 167 15.29 11.72 -2.11
N TRP A 168 14.23 11.21 -1.52
CA TRP A 168 14.24 10.43 -0.26
C TRP A 168 14.65 8.96 -0.47
N SER A 169 14.66 8.51 -1.72
CA SER A 169 15.05 7.15 -2.09
C SER A 169 16.58 7.01 -2.14
N SER A 170 17.05 5.77 -2.05
CA SER A 170 18.49 5.46 -2.20
C SER A 170 19.04 5.79 -3.57
N THR A 171 18.21 5.89 -4.57
CA THR A 171 18.54 6.29 -5.94
C THR A 171 18.68 7.80 -6.11
N ASP A 172 18.13 8.61 -5.17
CA ASP A 172 18.12 10.07 -5.26
C ASP A 172 17.54 10.55 -6.62
N GLY A 173 16.45 9.93 -7.07
CA GLY A 173 15.80 10.25 -8.35
C GLY A 173 16.60 9.86 -9.60
N LYS A 174 17.73 9.15 -9.47
CA LYS A 174 18.60 8.81 -10.61
C LYS A 174 18.14 7.56 -11.33
N TYR A 175 17.35 7.74 -12.37
CA TYR A 175 16.84 6.67 -13.22
C TYR A 175 17.93 5.68 -13.69
N SER A 176 19.05 6.19 -14.20
CA SER A 176 20.13 5.35 -14.73
C SER A 176 20.75 4.40 -13.69
N LEU A 177 20.82 4.87 -12.45
CA LEU A 177 21.34 4.07 -11.34
C LEU A 177 20.34 2.95 -10.98
N TRP A 178 19.06 3.29 -10.88
CA TRP A 178 18.00 2.33 -10.64
C TRP A 178 17.90 1.28 -11.76
N ALA A 179 17.92 1.71 -13.02
CA ALA A 179 17.88 0.79 -14.17
C ALA A 179 19.06 -0.20 -14.19
N ARG A 180 20.26 0.24 -13.79
CA ARG A 180 21.40 -0.68 -13.63
C ARG A 180 21.18 -1.70 -12.53
N ALA A 181 20.61 -1.28 -11.39
CA ALA A 181 20.29 -2.19 -10.29
C ALA A 181 19.24 -3.24 -10.72
N ILE A 182 18.19 -2.83 -11.43
CA ILE A 182 17.17 -3.73 -11.97
C ILE A 182 17.79 -4.78 -12.91
N ARG A 183 18.61 -4.37 -13.88
CA ARG A 183 19.26 -5.30 -14.80
C ARG A 183 20.16 -6.30 -14.09
N PHE A 184 20.94 -5.83 -13.12
CA PHE A 184 21.80 -6.70 -12.34
C PHE A 184 20.96 -7.71 -11.54
N PHE A 185 19.96 -7.23 -10.82
CA PHE A 185 19.06 -8.07 -10.01
C PHE A 185 18.34 -9.10 -10.87
N TYR A 186 17.81 -8.71 -12.03
CA TYR A 186 17.18 -9.63 -12.96
C TYR A 186 18.14 -10.74 -13.45
N GLY A 187 19.40 -10.37 -13.72
CA GLY A 187 20.46 -11.35 -14.02
C GLY A 187 20.70 -12.33 -12.87
N GLU A 188 20.65 -11.87 -11.62
CA GLU A 188 20.74 -12.75 -10.45
C GLU A 188 19.51 -13.65 -10.32
N LEU A 189 18.29 -13.16 -10.61
CA LEU A 189 17.09 -14.03 -10.66
C LEU A 189 17.20 -15.10 -11.72
N GLN A 190 17.79 -14.81 -12.89
CA GLN A 190 18.03 -15.82 -13.93
C GLN A 190 19.02 -16.88 -13.47
N LYS A 191 20.13 -16.48 -12.84
CA LYS A 191 21.12 -17.42 -12.26
C LYS A 191 20.51 -18.32 -11.19
N ASN A 192 19.60 -17.77 -10.38
CA ASN A 192 18.85 -18.49 -9.34
C ASN A 192 17.64 -19.27 -9.88
N LYS A 193 17.41 -19.30 -11.19
CA LYS A 193 16.29 -20.00 -11.86
C LYS A 193 14.91 -19.53 -11.40
N LEU A 194 14.80 -18.27 -11.01
CA LEU A 194 13.54 -17.62 -10.59
C LEU A 194 12.85 -16.88 -11.74
N ALA A 195 13.55 -16.61 -12.84
CA ALA A 195 12.93 -16.01 -14.02
C ALA A 195 11.77 -16.90 -14.51
N GLY A 196 10.59 -16.31 -14.65
CA GLY A 196 9.35 -17.01 -14.97
C GLY A 196 8.52 -17.49 -13.77
N LYS A 197 9.10 -17.54 -12.56
CA LYS A 197 8.37 -17.78 -11.30
C LYS A 197 8.09 -16.48 -10.56
N LEU A 198 8.99 -15.52 -10.66
CA LEU A 198 8.97 -14.22 -10.02
C LEU A 198 9.16 -13.14 -11.08
N SER A 199 8.31 -12.12 -11.05
CA SER A 199 8.43 -10.95 -11.92
C SER A 199 8.93 -9.74 -11.14
N VAL A 200 9.88 -8.98 -11.72
CA VAL A 200 10.31 -7.72 -11.15
C VAL A 200 9.24 -6.64 -11.39
N VAL A 201 9.04 -5.79 -10.40
CA VAL A 201 8.06 -4.70 -10.41
C VAL A 201 8.76 -3.37 -10.63
N GLY A 202 8.09 -2.46 -11.31
CA GLY A 202 8.53 -1.07 -11.42
C GLY A 202 7.66 -0.20 -12.33
N PRO A 203 7.94 1.12 -12.35
CA PRO A 203 9.03 1.82 -11.66
C PRO A 203 8.82 2.02 -10.15
N ASP A 204 7.67 1.66 -9.56
CA ASP A 204 7.37 1.92 -8.14
C ASP A 204 7.46 3.42 -7.81
N ALA A 205 7.09 4.25 -8.76
CA ALA A 205 7.30 5.69 -8.68
C ALA A 205 6.22 6.38 -7.84
N ALA A 206 6.64 7.22 -6.89
CA ALA A 206 5.73 8.15 -6.23
C ALA A 206 5.33 9.27 -7.18
N ILE A 207 4.02 9.49 -7.35
CA ILE A 207 3.49 10.44 -8.32
C ILE A 207 2.47 11.39 -7.68
N TRP A 208 2.38 12.62 -8.21
CA TRP A 208 1.37 13.61 -7.82
C TRP A 208 0.64 14.22 -9.02
N THR A 209 1.30 14.29 -10.17
CA THR A 209 0.78 14.87 -11.42
C THR A 209 0.99 13.91 -12.58
N ALA A 210 0.42 14.23 -13.74
CA ALA A 210 0.65 13.48 -14.96
C ALA A 210 2.04 13.70 -15.58
N ASP A 211 2.75 14.76 -15.17
CA ASP A 211 4.00 15.19 -15.82
C ASP A 211 5.15 14.19 -15.67
N GLU A 212 5.09 13.34 -14.65
CA GLU A 212 6.12 12.33 -14.38
C GLU A 212 5.84 10.96 -15.02
N ALA A 213 4.80 10.85 -15.86
CA ALA A 213 4.48 9.60 -16.57
C ALA A 213 5.64 9.10 -17.45
N TRP A 214 6.60 9.99 -17.80
CA TRP A 214 7.84 9.62 -18.49
C TRP A 214 8.66 8.56 -17.75
N TRP A 215 8.55 8.46 -16.42
CA TRP A 215 9.19 7.38 -15.65
C TRP A 215 8.69 6.01 -16.10
N VAL A 216 7.38 5.87 -16.33
CA VAL A 216 6.78 4.63 -16.84
C VAL A 216 7.15 4.42 -18.30
N ASP A 217 7.08 5.44 -19.15
CA ASP A 217 7.35 5.35 -20.57
C ASP A 217 8.82 4.97 -20.88
N ILE A 218 9.78 5.66 -20.28
CA ILE A 218 11.20 5.35 -20.46
C ILE A 218 11.54 3.96 -19.92
N PHE A 219 10.91 3.58 -18.83
CA PHE A 219 11.02 2.28 -18.22
C PHE A 219 10.45 1.17 -19.13
N ALA A 220 9.27 1.39 -19.69
CA ALA A 220 8.64 0.48 -20.64
C ALA A 220 9.50 0.25 -21.89
N THR A 221 10.29 1.25 -22.27
CA THR A 221 11.20 1.17 -23.41
C THR A 221 12.50 0.45 -23.07
N HIS A 222 13.12 0.78 -21.95
CA HIS A 222 14.49 0.38 -21.63
C HIS A 222 14.59 -0.93 -20.82
N LEU A 223 13.54 -1.31 -20.08
CA LEU A 223 13.53 -2.45 -19.16
C LEU A 223 12.34 -3.39 -19.42
N LYS A 224 11.83 -3.40 -20.65
CA LYS A 224 10.64 -4.18 -21.06
C LYS A 224 10.79 -5.69 -20.85
N ASP A 225 12.01 -6.20 -20.89
CA ASP A 225 12.32 -7.64 -20.79
C ASP A 225 12.56 -8.05 -19.32
N GLU A 226 12.94 -7.09 -18.47
CA GLU A 226 13.20 -7.31 -17.05
C GLU A 226 11.94 -7.18 -16.20
N ILE A 227 10.97 -6.36 -16.62
CA ILE A 227 9.80 -6.02 -15.82
C ILE A 227 8.56 -6.81 -16.24
N GLY A 228 7.91 -7.43 -15.24
CA GLY A 228 6.67 -8.17 -15.43
C GLY A 228 5.41 -7.45 -14.97
N LEU A 229 5.53 -6.50 -14.05
CA LEU A 229 4.42 -5.71 -13.52
C LEU A 229 4.83 -4.24 -13.39
N TYR A 230 3.98 -3.32 -13.88
CA TYR A 230 4.16 -1.89 -13.69
C TYR A 230 3.49 -1.46 -12.38
N ASP A 231 4.07 -0.45 -11.73
CA ASP A 231 3.62 0.01 -10.43
C ASP A 231 3.90 1.50 -10.23
N ILE A 232 2.94 2.20 -9.60
CA ILE A 232 3.07 3.57 -9.13
C ILE A 232 2.47 3.72 -7.74
N HIS A 233 2.91 4.74 -7.00
CA HIS A 233 2.40 5.14 -5.70
C HIS A 233 1.79 6.54 -5.77
N THR A 234 0.72 6.79 -5.03
CA THR A 234 0.17 8.15 -4.94
C THR A 234 -0.56 8.41 -3.63
N TYR A 235 -0.47 9.65 -3.19
CA TYR A 235 -1.19 10.19 -2.04
C TYR A 235 -1.95 11.46 -2.46
N PRO A 236 -3.03 11.31 -3.24
CA PRO A 236 -3.79 12.45 -3.72
C PRO A 236 -4.42 13.23 -2.55
N SER A 237 -4.69 14.51 -2.78
CA SER A 237 -5.54 15.30 -1.92
C SER A 237 -7.01 14.94 -2.13
N LYS A 238 -7.84 15.19 -1.12
CA LYS A 238 -9.29 14.95 -1.20
C LYS A 238 -9.93 15.68 -2.38
N ILE A 239 -9.55 16.94 -2.62
CA ILE A 239 -10.07 17.72 -3.74
C ILE A 239 -9.74 17.09 -5.11
N THR A 240 -8.54 16.54 -5.27
CA THR A 240 -8.09 15.89 -6.51
C THR A 240 -8.94 14.67 -6.84
N VAL A 241 -9.28 13.85 -5.83
CA VAL A 241 -10.15 12.68 -6.02
C VAL A 241 -11.60 13.13 -6.28
N ASN A 242 -12.15 14.00 -5.45
CA ASN A 242 -13.56 14.41 -5.54
C ASN A 242 -13.88 15.22 -6.81
N SER A 243 -12.90 15.90 -7.41
CA SER A 243 -13.06 16.59 -8.70
C SER A 243 -13.00 15.66 -9.91
N GLY A 244 -12.49 14.43 -9.74
CA GLY A 244 -12.21 13.50 -10.85
C GLY A 244 -10.84 13.72 -11.51
N GLU A 245 -10.08 14.75 -11.15
CA GLU A 245 -8.72 15.03 -11.66
C GLU A 245 -7.78 13.85 -11.45
N TYR A 246 -7.95 13.15 -10.32
CA TYR A 246 -7.22 11.92 -10.03
C TYR A 246 -7.28 10.90 -11.18
N THR A 247 -8.45 10.72 -11.78
CA THR A 247 -8.63 9.80 -12.92
C THR A 247 -7.75 10.21 -14.11
N ASP A 248 -7.63 11.50 -14.41
CA ASP A 248 -6.84 11.97 -15.54
C ASP A 248 -5.33 11.80 -15.27
N ILE A 249 -4.90 12.06 -14.04
CA ILE A 249 -3.52 11.82 -13.61
C ILE A 249 -3.14 10.35 -13.81
N ILE A 250 -3.87 9.42 -13.23
CA ILE A 250 -3.52 7.99 -13.29
C ILE A 250 -3.67 7.39 -14.69
N ARG A 251 -4.57 7.91 -15.52
CA ARG A 251 -4.69 7.51 -16.92
C ARG A 251 -3.44 7.81 -17.73
N ALA A 252 -2.75 8.92 -17.47
CA ALA A 252 -1.50 9.25 -18.14
C ALA A 252 -0.44 8.15 -17.91
N TYR A 253 -0.32 7.65 -16.70
CA TYR A 253 0.59 6.53 -16.38
C TYR A 253 0.12 5.22 -17.00
N LYS A 254 -1.18 4.95 -17.00
CA LYS A 254 -1.73 3.75 -17.66
C LYS A 254 -1.45 3.75 -19.17
N GLN A 255 -1.53 4.91 -19.82
CA GLN A 255 -1.25 5.06 -21.25
C GLN A 255 0.23 4.85 -21.60
N ALA A 256 1.14 5.14 -20.66
CA ALA A 256 2.57 4.89 -20.82
C ALA A 256 2.95 3.40 -20.69
N VAL A 257 2.07 2.57 -20.15
CA VAL A 257 2.29 1.12 -20.04
C VAL A 257 2.07 0.43 -21.39
N PRO A 258 2.98 -0.44 -21.85
CA PRO A 258 2.82 -1.16 -23.10
C PRO A 258 1.54 -2.00 -23.15
N ALA A 259 0.96 -2.10 -24.34
CA ALA A 259 -0.25 -2.89 -24.59
C ALA A 259 -0.08 -4.35 -24.07
N GLY A 260 -1.09 -4.85 -23.39
CA GLY A 260 -1.09 -6.20 -22.80
C GLY A 260 -0.32 -6.34 -21.49
N ARG A 261 0.36 -5.28 -21.02
CA ARG A 261 1.01 -5.27 -19.70
C ARG A 261 0.07 -4.71 -18.62
N LYS A 262 0.25 -5.19 -17.40
CA LYS A 262 -0.53 -4.77 -16.23
C LYS A 262 0.18 -3.66 -15.48
N ILE A 263 -0.61 -2.79 -14.88
CA ILE A 263 -0.18 -1.80 -13.88
C ILE A 263 -1.04 -1.92 -12.64
N VAL A 264 -0.43 -1.73 -11.49
CA VAL A 264 -1.10 -1.68 -10.19
C VAL A 264 -0.84 -0.33 -9.52
N MET A 265 -1.70 0.01 -8.58
CA MET A 265 -1.45 1.05 -7.60
C MET A 265 -0.81 0.38 -6.38
N GLY A 266 0.51 0.33 -6.32
CA GLY A 266 1.26 -0.41 -5.31
C GLY A 266 1.27 0.22 -3.93
N GLU A 267 0.92 1.52 -3.87
CA GLU A 267 0.71 2.21 -2.60
C GLU A 267 -0.24 3.40 -2.79
N ILE A 268 -1.30 3.47 -1.99
CA ILE A 268 -2.25 4.58 -2.01
C ILE A 268 -2.73 4.95 -0.60
N GLY A 269 -2.85 6.24 -0.35
CA GLY A 269 -3.47 6.87 0.79
C GLY A 269 -3.82 8.31 0.46
N PHE A 270 -4.28 9.10 1.43
CA PHE A 270 -4.55 10.53 1.23
C PHE A 270 -3.56 11.40 1.98
N LYS A 271 -3.08 12.47 1.33
CA LYS A 271 -2.34 13.58 1.97
C LYS A 271 -2.99 14.88 1.57
N PHE A 272 -3.30 15.74 2.55
CA PHE A 272 -3.95 17.04 2.31
C PHE A 272 -2.93 18.12 1.98
N VAL A 273 -2.23 17.98 0.86
CA VAL A 273 -1.14 18.88 0.45
C VAL A 273 -1.61 20.07 -0.38
N GLU A 274 -2.78 19.96 -1.01
CA GLU A 274 -3.33 21.02 -1.83
C GLU A 274 -3.89 22.17 -0.99
N PRO A 275 -3.75 23.45 -1.43
CA PRO A 275 -4.29 24.60 -0.71
C PRO A 275 -5.78 24.49 -0.39
N ALA A 276 -6.57 23.91 -1.29
CA ALA A 276 -8.00 23.70 -1.09
C ALA A 276 -8.32 22.75 0.06
N ASP A 277 -7.42 21.80 0.36
CA ASP A 277 -7.55 20.85 1.45
C ASP A 277 -6.90 21.32 2.76
N SER A 278 -6.44 22.57 2.84
CA SER A 278 -5.73 23.09 4.02
C SER A 278 -6.52 23.02 5.33
N VAL A 279 -7.85 23.00 5.26
CA VAL A 279 -8.70 22.81 6.45
C VAL A 279 -8.53 21.41 7.02
N TYR A 280 -8.47 20.39 6.16
CA TYR A 280 -8.24 19.00 6.55
C TYR A 280 -6.82 18.81 7.08
N GLN A 281 -5.82 19.43 6.44
CA GLN A 281 -4.44 19.37 6.91
C GLN A 281 -4.28 19.97 8.33
N ARG A 282 -4.87 21.13 8.60
CA ARG A 282 -4.84 21.72 9.96
C ARG A 282 -5.51 20.80 11.00
N GLU A 283 -6.64 20.23 10.64
CA GLU A 283 -7.36 19.31 11.53
C GLU A 283 -6.58 18.00 11.74
N ASN A 284 -5.95 17.47 10.70
CA ASN A 284 -5.07 16.30 10.78
C ASN A 284 -3.93 16.54 11.80
N LEU A 285 -3.24 17.64 11.67
CA LEU A 285 -2.15 18.02 12.58
C LEU A 285 -2.66 18.23 14.01
N ARG A 286 -3.81 18.88 14.18
CA ARG A 286 -4.42 19.08 15.51
C ARG A 286 -4.74 17.74 16.18
N ARG A 287 -5.30 16.79 15.45
CA ARG A 287 -5.62 15.45 15.96
C ARG A 287 -4.35 14.66 16.29
N ALA A 288 -3.34 14.70 15.43
CA ALA A 288 -2.06 14.05 15.68
C ALA A 288 -1.37 14.61 16.94
N ALA A 289 -1.41 15.91 17.13
CA ALA A 289 -0.88 16.57 18.33
C ALA A 289 -1.61 16.14 19.63
N ALA A 290 -2.88 15.77 19.53
CA ALA A 290 -3.66 15.31 20.68
C ALA A 290 -3.39 13.86 21.07
N LYS A 291 -2.74 13.05 20.20
CA LYS A 291 -2.37 11.66 20.48
C LYS A 291 -0.85 11.57 20.74
N PRO A 292 -0.42 11.28 21.97
CA PRO A 292 1.01 11.33 22.34
C PRO A 292 1.91 10.44 21.49
N TYR A 293 1.39 9.33 21.01
CA TYR A 293 2.10 8.34 20.20
C TYR A 293 2.04 8.60 18.68
N ALA A 294 1.16 9.49 18.21
CA ALA A 294 1.06 9.75 16.77
C ALA A 294 2.22 10.61 16.26
N SER A 295 2.76 10.25 15.10
CA SER A 295 3.70 11.08 14.38
C SER A 295 3.00 12.30 13.79
N MET A 296 3.52 13.51 14.07
CA MET A 296 3.01 14.74 13.49
C MET A 296 3.31 14.87 11.99
N ASP A 297 4.42 14.28 11.55
CA ASP A 297 4.92 14.46 10.18
C ASP A 297 4.34 13.42 9.21
N ASP A 298 3.92 12.26 9.74
CA ASP A 298 3.51 11.15 8.89
C ASP A 298 2.40 10.32 9.57
N SER A 299 1.24 10.96 9.74
CA SER A 299 0.01 10.28 10.19
C SER A 299 -1.20 10.85 9.47
N GLN A 300 -2.15 9.99 9.17
CA GLN A 300 -3.45 10.32 8.60
C GLN A 300 -4.56 10.11 9.65
N MET A 301 -4.86 11.16 10.41
CA MET A 301 -5.80 11.05 11.53
C MET A 301 -7.27 10.93 11.10
N PHE A 302 -7.57 11.09 9.83
CA PHE A 302 -8.90 10.86 9.30
C PHE A 302 -9.23 9.36 9.09
N VAL A 303 -8.26 8.45 9.29
CA VAL A 303 -8.52 7.00 9.31
C VAL A 303 -9.56 6.59 10.35
N TYR A 304 -9.81 7.44 11.37
CA TYR A 304 -10.86 7.26 12.36
C TYR A 304 -12.25 7.73 11.89
N ASP A 305 -12.33 8.41 10.76
CA ASP A 305 -13.57 8.99 10.26
C ASP A 305 -14.15 8.13 9.13
N PHE A 306 -15.47 7.99 9.09
CA PHE A 306 -16.17 7.28 8.02
C PHE A 306 -15.88 7.88 6.64
N MET A 307 -15.73 9.20 6.55
CA MET A 307 -15.46 9.87 5.28
C MET A 307 -14.15 9.41 4.62
N TYR A 308 -13.13 9.01 5.39
CA TYR A 308 -11.89 8.50 4.83
C TYR A 308 -12.14 7.23 4.02
N GLY A 309 -13.00 6.34 4.52
CA GLY A 309 -13.38 5.13 3.82
C GLY A 309 -14.13 5.40 2.52
N THR A 310 -15.03 6.39 2.50
CA THR A 310 -15.76 6.75 1.27
C THR A 310 -14.84 7.36 0.22
N ASP A 311 -13.89 8.20 0.62
CA ASP A 311 -12.91 8.80 -0.29
C ASP A 311 -11.94 7.73 -0.84
N MET A 312 -11.50 6.78 0.01
CA MET A 312 -10.68 5.64 -0.43
C MET A 312 -11.42 4.74 -1.42
N ALA A 313 -12.70 4.48 -1.20
CA ALA A 313 -13.53 3.72 -2.13
C ALA A 313 -13.68 4.44 -3.48
N ASP A 314 -13.87 5.76 -3.48
CA ASP A 314 -13.92 6.56 -4.72
C ASP A 314 -12.59 6.49 -5.47
N ALA A 315 -11.46 6.67 -4.79
CA ALA A 315 -10.13 6.53 -5.39
C ALA A 315 -9.91 5.13 -5.98
N LEU A 316 -10.38 4.06 -5.30
CA LEU A 316 -10.31 2.69 -5.80
C LEU A 316 -11.13 2.53 -7.10
N PHE A 317 -12.38 3.01 -7.12
CA PHE A 317 -13.21 2.91 -8.33
C PHE A 317 -12.62 3.69 -9.50
N GLN A 318 -12.05 4.86 -9.26
CA GLN A 318 -11.35 5.63 -10.29
C GLN A 318 -10.13 4.86 -10.81
N THR A 319 -9.36 4.21 -9.92
CA THR A 319 -8.18 3.40 -10.26
C THR A 319 -8.56 2.18 -11.12
N VAL A 320 -9.60 1.44 -10.73
CA VAL A 320 -10.11 0.29 -11.50
C VAL A 320 -10.64 0.73 -12.86
N ASN A 321 -11.41 1.82 -12.90
CA ASN A 321 -11.95 2.37 -14.15
C ASN A 321 -10.87 2.94 -15.08
N ALA A 322 -9.73 3.34 -14.56
CA ALA A 322 -8.55 3.73 -15.35
C ALA A 322 -7.80 2.52 -15.92
N GLY A 323 -8.20 1.28 -15.57
CA GLY A 323 -7.64 0.03 -16.11
C GLY A 323 -6.45 -0.53 -15.33
N TYR A 324 -6.32 -0.19 -14.05
CA TYR A 324 -5.33 -0.79 -13.16
C TYR A 324 -5.77 -2.18 -12.74
N SER A 325 -4.81 -3.07 -12.58
CA SER A 325 -5.06 -4.48 -12.29
C SER A 325 -5.02 -4.83 -10.80
N GLY A 326 -4.87 -3.84 -9.93
CA GLY A 326 -4.87 -4.04 -8.47
C GLY A 326 -4.51 -2.77 -7.73
N SER A 327 -4.79 -2.76 -6.42
CA SER A 327 -4.49 -1.64 -5.53
C SER A 327 -4.10 -2.11 -4.14
N VAL A 328 -3.09 -1.47 -3.57
CA VAL A 328 -2.59 -1.73 -2.21
C VAL A 328 -2.67 -0.44 -1.41
N VAL A 329 -3.42 -0.46 -0.31
CA VAL A 329 -3.49 0.72 0.56
C VAL A 329 -2.32 0.78 1.52
N TRP A 330 -1.89 1.97 1.83
CA TRP A 330 -1.05 2.29 2.95
C TRP A 330 -1.91 2.66 4.15
N MET A 331 -2.00 1.84 5.22
CA MET A 331 -1.41 0.51 5.40
C MET A 331 -2.34 -0.37 6.24
N LEU A 332 -1.96 -1.65 6.46
CA LEU A 332 -2.78 -2.58 7.23
C LEU A 332 -2.85 -2.21 8.71
N ASP A 333 -1.70 -2.03 9.35
CA ASP A 333 -1.56 -1.92 10.80
C ASP A 333 -0.52 -0.86 11.17
N ASP A 334 -0.84 0.06 12.09
CA ASP A 334 0.09 1.11 12.54
C ASP A 334 1.33 0.52 13.20
N ALA A 335 1.19 -0.63 13.86
CA ALA A 335 2.25 -1.26 14.64
C ALA A 335 3.43 -1.77 13.80
N MET A 336 3.25 -1.89 12.47
CA MET A 336 4.32 -2.28 11.55
C MET A 336 5.39 -1.19 11.38
N HIS A 337 5.03 0.07 11.57
CA HIS A 337 5.87 1.22 11.21
C HIS A 337 6.06 2.19 12.37
N ALA A 338 6.88 1.80 13.34
CA ALA A 338 7.37 2.74 14.33
C ALA A 338 8.29 3.77 13.68
N LYS A 339 8.19 5.05 14.09
CA LYS A 339 9.13 6.07 13.69
C LYS A 339 10.46 5.93 14.44
N GLU A 340 11.49 6.65 13.94
CA GLU A 340 12.80 6.78 14.59
C GLU A 340 12.70 7.24 16.07
N ALA A 341 11.67 8.03 16.42
CA ALA A 341 11.30 8.25 17.81
C ALA A 341 10.58 7.00 18.35
N PRO A 342 11.13 6.32 19.36
CA PRO A 342 10.66 4.99 19.76
C PRO A 342 9.25 4.98 20.38
N ASP A 343 8.69 6.15 20.66
CA ASP A 343 7.34 6.37 21.22
C ASP A 343 6.33 6.88 20.17
N LYS A 344 6.69 6.95 18.89
CA LYS A 344 5.83 7.48 17.83
C LYS A 344 5.50 6.45 16.77
N LEU A 345 4.25 6.49 16.33
CA LEU A 345 3.72 5.66 15.24
C LEU A 345 3.34 6.50 14.04
N LYS A 346 3.40 5.89 12.88
CA LYS A 346 2.71 6.35 11.68
C LYS A 346 1.28 5.82 11.74
N VAL A 347 0.32 6.68 12.07
CA VAL A 347 -1.10 6.30 12.16
C VAL A 347 -1.73 6.37 10.77
N TRP A 348 -1.83 5.23 10.12
CA TRP A 348 -2.42 5.06 8.77
C TRP A 348 -3.29 3.82 8.65
N GLY A 349 -3.09 2.84 9.54
CA GLY A 349 -3.64 1.50 9.45
C GLY A 349 -5.14 1.40 9.64
N PHE A 350 -5.64 0.21 9.40
CA PHE A 350 -7.01 -0.17 9.77
C PHE A 350 -7.17 -0.37 11.27
N TRP A 351 -6.05 -0.60 11.98
CA TRP A 351 -5.96 -0.79 13.44
C TRP A 351 -4.50 -0.63 13.91
N ASN A 352 -4.31 -0.80 15.20
CA ASN A 352 -3.00 -0.98 15.83
C ASN A 352 -3.06 -2.23 16.72
N ILE A 353 -2.39 -3.32 16.32
CA ILE A 353 -2.48 -4.60 17.04
C ILE A 353 -1.90 -4.57 18.46
N PHE A 354 -1.10 -3.58 18.78
CA PHE A 354 -0.58 -3.35 20.13
C PHE A 354 -1.38 -2.31 20.93
N GLY A 355 -2.61 -2.03 20.53
CA GLY A 355 -3.47 -1.05 21.19
C GLY A 355 -3.68 -1.40 22.65
N GLU A 356 -4.07 -2.63 22.96
CA GLU A 356 -4.37 -3.07 24.33
C GLU A 356 -3.16 -2.91 25.26
N GLU A 357 -1.96 -3.23 24.81
CA GLU A 357 -0.76 -3.23 25.63
C GLU A 357 -0.13 -1.84 25.80
N TYR A 358 -0.20 -0.97 24.79
CA TYR A 358 0.68 0.22 24.76
C TYR A 358 0.00 1.54 24.40
N PHE A 359 -1.10 1.53 23.64
CA PHE A 359 -1.61 2.74 23.02
C PHE A 359 -3.07 3.09 23.39
N GLY A 360 -3.79 2.14 23.98
CA GLY A 360 -5.21 2.22 24.32
C GLY A 360 -6.02 1.17 23.57
N THR A 361 -6.94 0.50 24.26
CA THR A 361 -7.75 -0.60 23.72
C THR A 361 -8.53 -0.17 22.45
N GLU A 362 -8.99 1.09 22.40
CA GLU A 362 -9.68 1.65 21.24
C GLU A 362 -8.82 1.71 19.98
N GLU A 363 -7.49 1.72 20.10
CA GLU A 363 -6.59 1.75 18.94
C GLU A 363 -6.49 0.39 18.26
N GLU A 364 -6.81 -0.67 18.96
CA GLU A 364 -6.82 -2.02 18.42
C GLU A 364 -8.11 -2.33 17.66
N GLU A 365 -9.18 -1.59 17.91
CA GLU A 365 -10.43 -1.75 17.17
C GLU A 365 -10.24 -1.42 15.69
N VAL A 366 -11.03 -2.09 14.84
CA VAL A 366 -11.02 -1.79 13.41
C VAL A 366 -11.64 -0.42 13.15
N ARG A 367 -10.96 0.42 12.39
CA ARG A 367 -11.39 1.76 12.03
C ARG A 367 -12.44 1.70 10.91
N PRO A 368 -13.32 2.72 10.77
CA PRO A 368 -14.44 2.68 9.82
C PRO A 368 -14.06 2.38 8.37
N TRP A 369 -12.91 2.86 7.90
CA TRP A 369 -12.47 2.65 6.51
C TRP A 369 -12.09 1.21 6.18
N PHE A 370 -11.82 0.38 7.19
CA PHE A 370 -11.64 -1.07 7.02
C PHE A 370 -12.84 -1.70 6.32
N TYR A 371 -14.05 -1.34 6.74
CA TYR A 371 -15.27 -1.89 6.15
C TYR A 371 -15.49 -1.42 4.72
N ALA A 372 -15.19 -0.15 4.43
CA ALA A 372 -15.28 0.39 3.08
C ALA A 372 -14.29 -0.27 2.12
N TRP A 373 -13.08 -0.59 2.59
CA TRP A 373 -12.06 -1.27 1.78
C TRP A 373 -12.31 -2.77 1.62
N SER A 374 -13.05 -3.39 2.56
CA SER A 374 -13.37 -4.83 2.55
C SER A 374 -14.55 -5.20 1.63
N LEU A 375 -15.26 -4.22 1.08
CA LEU A 375 -16.39 -4.42 0.16
C LEU A 375 -15.91 -4.62 -1.28
#